data_d72dc1118818cc94a5f0168655404551
#
_entry.id   d72dc1118818cc94a5f0168655404551
#
_cell.length_a   1.000
_cell.length_b   1.000
_cell.length_c   1.000
_cell.angle_alpha   90.00
_cell.angle_beta   90.00
_cell.angle_gamma   90.00
#
_symmetry.space_group_name_H-M   'P 1'
#
loop_
_entity.id
_entity.type
_entity.pdbx_description
1 polymer ?
#
loop_
_entity_poly.entity_id
_entity_poly.type
_entity_poly.pdbx_seq_one_letter_code
_entity_poly.pdbx_strand_id
1 'polypeptide(L)'
;EEEDRANRERLHSELADEAIVVCDAFTHMPRHQYDETRNVFVKINQPATMDAEADSKINVYRERFHLLRQRMSRHESFTKPAFGKKKKTKNGGGDATNNNTNELTPLRSLVGKCYGPRVVMGCLSQVEDGIFYLEDPTGSMRIDLTAAVATSGMFCENCVVLATGEVRKEDGIFEVSALGHPPAELKRQTLEATNATDFIGAAQGGKHVALRPRDLE
;
A
#
# COMPACT_ATOMS: atom_id res chain seq x y z
N GLU A 1 -0.46 -40.85 -38.31
CA GLU A 1 0.32 -40.62 -37.04
C GLU A 1 1.24 -39.43 -37.12
N GLU A 2 1.98 -39.22 -38.24
CA GLU A 2 2.91 -38.09 -38.42
C GLU A 2 2.13 -36.79 -38.66
N GLU A 3 1.03 -36.83 -39.37
CA GLU A 3 0.13 -35.71 -39.65
C GLU A 3 -0.63 -35.26 -38.38
N ASP A 4 -1.03 -36.21 -37.54
CA ASP A 4 -1.66 -35.93 -36.23
C ASP A 4 -0.69 -35.30 -35.23
N ARG A 5 0.59 -35.67 -35.33
CA ARG A 5 1.64 -35.09 -34.48
C ARG A 5 1.94 -33.65 -34.92
N ALA A 6 2.09 -33.41 -36.21
CA ALA A 6 2.31 -32.08 -36.78
C ALA A 6 1.14 -31.12 -36.45
N ASN A 7 -0.10 -31.64 -36.50
CA ASN A 7 -1.28 -30.85 -36.19
C ASN A 7 -1.37 -30.50 -34.68
N ARG A 8 -0.98 -31.41 -33.79
CA ARG A 8 -0.86 -31.15 -32.36
C ARG A 8 0.22 -30.12 -32.07
N GLU A 9 1.38 -30.22 -32.70
CA GLU A 9 2.48 -29.26 -32.50
C GLU A 9 2.09 -27.86 -32.98
N ARG A 10 1.37 -27.74 -34.10
CA ARG A 10 0.81 -26.47 -34.58
C ARG A 10 -0.21 -25.92 -33.62
N LEU A 11 -1.15 -26.73 -33.15
CA LEU A 11 -2.17 -26.31 -32.18
C LEU A 11 -1.56 -25.89 -30.85
N HIS A 12 -0.52 -26.59 -30.39
CA HIS A 12 0.23 -26.20 -29.20
C HIS A 12 0.98 -24.87 -29.37
N SER A 13 1.57 -24.63 -30.55
CA SER A 13 2.23 -23.38 -30.87
C SER A 13 1.24 -22.22 -30.94
N GLU A 14 0.11 -22.40 -31.63
CA GLU A 14 -0.94 -21.38 -31.71
C GLU A 14 -1.56 -21.06 -30.32
N LEU A 15 -1.80 -22.09 -29.50
CA LEU A 15 -2.29 -21.89 -28.12
C LEU A 15 -1.24 -21.23 -27.23
N ALA A 16 0.04 -21.51 -27.42
CA ALA A 16 1.10 -20.86 -26.67
C ALA A 16 1.24 -19.39 -27.07
N ASP A 17 1.15 -19.06 -28.33
CA ASP A 17 1.20 -17.70 -28.85
C ASP A 17 -0.01 -16.87 -28.40
N GLU A 18 -1.20 -17.48 -28.27
CA GLU A 18 -2.38 -16.83 -27.71
C GLU A 18 -2.32 -16.69 -26.18
N ALA A 19 -1.58 -17.56 -25.48
CA ALA A 19 -1.49 -17.57 -24.03
C ALA A 19 -0.46 -16.56 -23.48
N ILE A 20 0.50 -16.16 -24.31
CA ILE A 20 1.57 -15.22 -23.90
C ILE A 20 1.27 -13.85 -24.49
N VAL A 21 0.91 -12.91 -23.61
CA VAL A 21 0.76 -11.51 -23.99
C VAL A 21 2.01 -10.75 -23.53
N VAL A 22 2.77 -10.23 -24.49
CA VAL A 22 3.92 -9.37 -24.20
C VAL A 22 3.43 -7.93 -24.13
N CYS A 23 3.44 -7.37 -22.92
CA CYS A 23 3.12 -5.97 -22.69
C CYS A 23 4.41 -5.14 -22.62
N ASP A 24 4.63 -4.30 -23.60
CA ASP A 24 5.70 -3.31 -23.56
C ASP A 24 5.28 -2.17 -22.61
N ALA A 25 6.13 -1.88 -21.61
CA ALA A 25 5.86 -0.88 -20.61
C ALA A 25 5.73 0.55 -21.16
N PHE A 26 6.31 0.83 -22.32
CA PHE A 26 6.30 2.15 -22.94
C PHE A 26 5.10 2.38 -23.86
N THR A 27 4.67 1.35 -24.57
CA THR A 27 3.65 1.49 -25.62
C THR A 27 2.31 0.88 -25.24
N HIS A 28 2.29 -0.24 -24.51
CA HIS A 28 1.08 -1.00 -24.24
C HIS A 28 0.56 -0.83 -22.81
N MET A 29 1.45 -0.56 -21.85
CA MET A 29 1.06 -0.46 -20.46
C MET A 29 0.29 0.84 -20.19
N PRO A 30 -0.98 0.77 -19.75
CA PRO A 30 -1.74 1.97 -19.47
C PRO A 30 -1.16 2.69 -18.25
N ARG A 31 -1.00 3.99 -18.36
CA ARG A 31 -0.55 4.82 -17.24
C ARG A 31 -1.76 5.23 -16.40
N HIS A 32 -1.63 5.06 -15.09
CA HIS A 32 -2.65 5.48 -14.14
C HIS A 32 -2.00 6.38 -13.09
N GLN A 33 -2.72 7.41 -12.70
CA GLN A 33 -2.39 8.25 -11.56
C GLN A 33 -3.47 8.09 -10.51
N TYR A 34 -3.07 8.00 -9.25
CA TYR A 34 -4.00 7.92 -8.15
C TYR A 34 -4.53 9.31 -7.79
N ASP A 35 -5.84 9.50 -7.87
CA ASP A 35 -6.53 10.71 -7.40
C ASP A 35 -6.92 10.50 -5.93
N GLU A 36 -6.22 11.16 -5.04
CA GLU A 36 -6.40 11.08 -3.59
C GLU A 36 -7.77 11.58 -3.14
N THR A 37 -8.28 12.60 -3.81
CA THR A 37 -9.56 13.24 -3.45
C THR A 37 -10.74 12.30 -3.74
N ARG A 38 -10.66 11.60 -4.86
CA ARG A 38 -11.70 10.68 -5.33
C ARG A 38 -11.45 9.23 -4.92
N ASN A 39 -10.23 8.90 -4.41
CA ASN A 39 -9.78 7.54 -4.12
C ASN A 39 -9.90 6.59 -5.33
N VAL A 40 -9.62 7.08 -6.52
CA VAL A 40 -9.69 6.30 -7.77
C VAL A 40 -8.43 6.45 -8.61
N PHE A 41 -8.17 5.44 -9.45
CA PHE A 41 -7.13 5.54 -10.47
C PHE A 41 -7.69 6.19 -11.71
N VAL A 42 -7.02 7.22 -12.20
CA VAL A 42 -7.38 7.93 -13.44
C VAL A 42 -6.36 7.57 -14.50
N LYS A 43 -6.83 7.10 -15.64
CA LYS A 43 -5.95 6.79 -16.79
C LYS A 43 -5.39 8.09 -17.37
N ILE A 44 -4.08 8.11 -17.56
CA ILE A 44 -3.36 9.22 -18.19
C ILE A 44 -3.07 8.86 -19.65
N ASN A 45 -3.43 9.73 -20.57
CA ASN A 45 -3.21 9.52 -22.02
C ASN A 45 -1.86 10.06 -22.51
N GLN A 46 -0.97 10.48 -21.61
CA GLN A 46 0.36 10.94 -21.98
C GLN A 46 1.29 9.75 -22.24
N PRO A 47 2.09 9.79 -23.30
CA PRO A 47 3.08 8.74 -23.55
C PRO A 47 4.11 8.67 -22.42
N ALA A 48 4.67 7.48 -22.20
CA ALA A 48 5.81 7.35 -21.32
C ALA A 48 7.02 8.01 -21.96
N THR A 49 7.77 8.78 -21.18
CA THR A 49 9.01 9.42 -21.60
C THR A 49 10.18 8.90 -20.77
N MET A 50 11.36 8.80 -21.37
CA MET A 50 12.58 8.45 -20.63
C MET A 50 13.13 9.64 -19.86
N ASP A 51 12.82 10.85 -20.32
CA ASP A 51 13.21 12.09 -19.66
C ASP A 51 12.12 12.48 -18.66
N ALA A 52 12.36 12.14 -17.40
CA ALA A 52 11.43 12.44 -16.31
C ALA A 52 11.73 13.81 -15.70
N GLU A 53 10.68 14.54 -15.34
CA GLU A 53 10.81 15.76 -14.54
C GLU A 53 11.40 15.46 -13.15
N ALA A 54 12.06 16.45 -12.55
CA ALA A 54 12.70 16.31 -11.24
C ALA A 54 11.74 15.82 -10.16
N ASP A 55 10.48 16.23 -10.23
CA ASP A 55 9.44 15.84 -9.25
C ASP A 55 8.92 14.42 -9.44
N SER A 56 9.25 13.75 -10.53
CA SER A 56 8.75 12.40 -10.83
C SER A 56 9.16 11.39 -9.75
N LYS A 57 10.38 11.50 -9.22
CA LYS A 57 10.87 10.64 -8.14
C LYS A 57 10.07 10.88 -6.84
N ILE A 58 9.82 12.13 -6.49
CA ILE A 58 9.05 12.51 -5.30
C ILE A 58 7.62 12.00 -5.43
N ASN A 59 7.03 12.11 -6.62
CA ASN A 59 5.67 11.65 -6.88
C ASN A 59 5.53 10.14 -6.72
N VAL A 60 6.53 9.34 -7.12
CA VAL A 60 6.52 7.87 -6.90
C VAL A 60 6.39 7.54 -5.40
N TYR A 61 7.17 8.19 -4.53
CA TYR A 61 7.07 7.95 -3.09
C TYR A 61 5.75 8.43 -2.50
N ARG A 62 5.27 9.59 -2.95
CA ARG A 62 3.97 10.15 -2.53
C ARG A 62 2.83 9.24 -2.93
N GLU A 63 2.76 8.82 -4.18
CA GLU A 63 1.72 7.90 -4.66
C GLU A 63 1.76 6.56 -3.93
N ARG A 64 2.96 6.00 -3.72
CA ARG A 64 3.11 4.78 -2.93
C ARG A 64 2.57 4.93 -1.52
N PHE A 65 2.85 6.05 -0.85
CA PHE A 65 2.32 6.34 0.47
C PHE A 65 0.78 6.38 0.47
N HIS A 66 0.17 7.09 -0.48
CA HIS A 66 -1.28 7.21 -0.59
C HIS A 66 -1.95 5.87 -0.89
N LEU A 67 -1.36 5.06 -1.76
CA LEU A 67 -1.84 3.71 -2.04
C LEU A 67 -1.83 2.82 -0.80
N LEU A 68 -0.76 2.84 -0.03
CA LEU A 68 -0.66 2.09 1.21
C LEU A 68 -1.67 2.60 2.25
N ARG A 69 -1.83 3.92 2.37
CA ARG A 69 -2.81 4.54 3.26
C ARG A 69 -4.24 4.12 2.90
N GLN A 70 -4.57 4.11 1.61
CA GLN A 70 -5.87 3.65 1.12
C GLN A 70 -6.10 2.17 1.47
N ARG A 71 -5.09 1.31 1.34
CA ARG A 71 -5.18 -0.10 1.75
C ARG A 71 -5.40 -0.22 3.25
N MET A 72 -4.69 0.56 4.05
CA MET A 72 -4.88 0.57 5.50
C MET A 72 -6.29 0.96 5.91
N SER A 73 -6.92 1.90 5.23
CA SER A 73 -8.30 2.30 5.53
C SER A 73 -9.33 1.16 5.36
N ARG A 74 -9.00 0.13 4.55
CA ARG A 74 -9.83 -1.07 4.36
C ARG A 74 -9.48 -2.21 5.30
N HIS A 75 -8.31 -2.16 5.93
CA HIS A 75 -7.86 -3.20 6.84
C HIS A 75 -8.69 -3.19 8.14
N GLU A 76 -9.04 -4.37 8.65
CA GLU A 76 -9.91 -4.54 9.83
C GLU A 76 -9.46 -3.76 11.07
N SER A 77 -8.14 -3.65 11.26
CA SER A 77 -7.55 -2.93 12.41
C SER A 77 -7.74 -1.42 12.34
N PHE A 78 -8.03 -0.86 11.17
CA PHE A 78 -8.14 0.59 10.92
C PHE A 78 -9.54 1.00 10.45
N THR A 79 -10.39 0.03 10.14
CA THR A 79 -11.77 0.30 9.71
C THR A 79 -12.59 0.77 10.91
N LYS A 80 -13.14 1.98 10.84
CA LYS A 80 -14.06 2.48 11.86
C LYS A 80 -15.30 1.57 11.90
N PRO A 81 -15.74 1.12 13.09
CA PRO A 81 -16.97 0.37 13.18
C PRO A 81 -18.12 1.20 12.63
N ALA A 82 -18.88 0.65 11.69
CA ALA A 82 -20.09 1.29 11.18
C ALA A 82 -20.99 1.67 12.35
N PHE A 83 -21.56 2.87 12.32
CA PHE A 83 -22.44 3.42 13.35
C PHE A 83 -23.38 2.35 13.91
N GLY A 84 -23.27 2.05 15.20
CA GLY A 84 -24.23 1.21 15.93
C GLY A 84 -23.80 -0.23 16.28
N LYS A 85 -22.70 -0.78 15.78
CA LYS A 85 -22.23 -2.11 16.21
C LYS A 85 -21.12 -2.03 17.26
N LYS A 86 -21.51 -1.88 18.52
CA LYS A 86 -20.63 -2.21 19.66
C LYS A 86 -20.35 -3.73 19.57
N LYS A 87 -19.14 -4.14 19.21
CA LYS A 87 -18.69 -5.53 19.41
C LYS A 87 -18.75 -5.80 20.92
N LYS A 88 -19.75 -6.54 21.37
CA LYS A 88 -19.77 -7.13 22.70
C LYS A 88 -18.66 -8.16 22.77
N THR A 89 -17.52 -7.80 23.30
CA THR A 89 -16.53 -8.77 23.77
C THR A 89 -17.14 -9.51 24.96
N LYS A 90 -17.48 -10.79 24.78
CA LYS A 90 -17.80 -11.70 25.88
C LYS A 90 -16.51 -12.00 26.63
N ASN A 91 -16.16 -11.20 27.61
CA ASN A 91 -15.48 -11.63 28.84
C ASN A 91 -15.45 -10.43 29.77
N GLY A 92 -16.06 -10.61 30.91
CA GLY A 92 -16.26 -9.58 31.90
C GLY A 92 -14.98 -9.13 32.59
N GLY A 93 -14.94 -7.86 32.93
CA GLY A 93 -14.00 -7.27 33.87
C GLY A 93 -13.37 -6.00 33.35
N GLY A 94 -13.90 -4.86 33.76
CA GLY A 94 -13.13 -3.65 34.01
C GLY A 94 -12.80 -2.75 32.82
N ASP A 95 -13.40 -1.59 32.89
CA ASP A 95 -13.01 -0.32 32.28
C ASP A 95 -13.33 -0.08 30.79
N ALA A 96 -14.41 0.66 30.66
CA ALA A 96 -15.04 1.04 29.40
C ALA A 96 -14.41 2.33 28.86
N THR A 97 -13.26 2.24 28.17
CA THR A 97 -12.79 3.33 27.29
C THR A 97 -11.80 2.90 26.20
N ASN A 98 -11.74 1.62 25.85
CA ASN A 98 -10.93 1.21 24.69
C ASN A 98 -11.82 0.95 23.46
N ASN A 99 -12.27 2.05 22.83
CA ASN A 99 -12.60 2.02 21.42
C ASN A 99 -11.28 1.98 20.63
N ASN A 100 -10.63 0.82 20.64
CA ASN A 100 -9.35 0.59 19.98
C ASN A 100 -9.58 0.39 18.47
N THR A 101 -10.11 1.40 17.80
CA THR A 101 -9.89 1.56 16.38
C THR A 101 -8.56 2.27 16.24
N ASN A 102 -7.55 1.57 15.76
CA ASN A 102 -6.27 2.17 15.44
C ASN A 102 -6.51 3.22 14.35
N GLU A 103 -6.53 4.48 14.70
CA GLU A 103 -6.64 5.57 13.73
C GLU A 103 -5.23 6.00 13.32
N LEU A 104 -4.96 5.99 12.01
CA LEU A 104 -3.71 6.54 11.49
C LEU A 104 -3.68 8.04 11.74
N THR A 105 -2.73 8.46 12.55
CA THR A 105 -2.54 9.88 12.90
C THR A 105 -1.51 10.50 11.96
N PRO A 106 -1.82 11.61 11.25
CA PRO A 106 -0.83 12.34 10.47
C PRO A 106 0.27 12.91 11.37
N LEU A 107 1.52 12.91 10.90
CA LEU A 107 2.67 13.37 11.69
C LEU A 107 2.51 14.82 12.14
N ARG A 108 1.94 15.69 11.31
CA ARG A 108 1.66 17.08 11.66
C ARG A 108 0.75 17.21 12.88
N SER A 109 -0.16 16.27 13.07
CA SER A 109 -1.09 16.29 14.22
C SER A 109 -0.42 15.90 15.55
N LEU A 110 0.79 15.32 15.50
CA LEU A 110 1.57 14.99 16.68
C LEU A 110 2.29 16.20 17.26
N VAL A 111 2.48 17.25 16.47
CA VAL A 111 3.17 18.46 16.90
C VAL A 111 2.25 19.24 17.85
N GLY A 112 2.62 19.33 19.11
CA GLY A 112 2.07 20.24 20.10
C GLY A 112 1.24 19.61 21.22
N LYS A 113 0.24 18.78 21.00
CA LYS A 113 -0.68 18.36 22.08
C LYS A 113 -1.20 16.93 22.02
N CYS A 114 -0.54 16.04 21.33
CA CYS A 114 -0.96 14.63 21.32
C CYS A 114 -0.38 13.91 22.53
N TYR A 115 -1.25 13.56 23.46
CA TYR A 115 -0.91 12.69 24.58
C TYR A 115 -1.40 11.27 24.30
N GLY A 116 -0.63 10.28 24.75
CA GLY A 116 -0.92 8.86 24.65
C GLY A 116 -0.50 8.22 23.32
N PRO A 117 -0.55 6.87 23.27
CA PRO A 117 -0.04 6.11 22.16
C PRO A 117 -0.81 6.42 20.87
N ARG A 118 -0.06 6.59 19.77
CA ARG A 118 -0.60 6.87 18.44
C ARG A 118 0.00 5.90 17.44
N VAL A 119 -0.79 5.60 16.40
CA VAL A 119 -0.32 4.85 15.24
C VAL A 119 -0.11 5.83 14.11
N VAL A 120 1.09 5.83 13.57
CA VAL A 120 1.49 6.68 12.45
C VAL A 120 1.98 5.82 11.30
N MET A 121 1.82 6.28 10.09
CA MET A 121 2.39 5.68 8.90
C MET A 121 3.27 6.70 8.22
N GLY A 122 4.49 6.31 7.88
CA GLY A 122 5.44 7.19 7.22
C GLY A 122 6.54 6.44 6.50
N CYS A 123 7.30 7.18 5.72
CA CYS A 123 8.51 6.72 5.08
C CYS A 123 9.67 6.87 6.06
N LEU A 124 10.42 5.80 6.27
CA LEU A 124 11.61 5.82 7.13
C LEU A 124 12.76 6.50 6.40
N SER A 125 13.35 7.52 7.00
CA SER A 125 14.54 8.19 6.47
C SER A 125 15.62 8.32 7.53
N GLN A 126 16.87 8.39 7.09
CA GLN A 126 18.02 8.60 7.93
C GLN A 126 18.81 9.78 7.36
N VAL A 127 18.75 10.93 8.04
CA VAL A 127 19.43 12.14 7.60
C VAL A 127 20.90 12.16 8.06
N GLU A 128 21.14 11.67 9.27
CA GLU A 128 22.45 11.54 9.88
C GLU A 128 22.62 10.12 10.43
N ASP A 129 23.85 9.66 10.56
CA ASP A 129 24.13 8.33 11.06
C ASP A 129 23.53 8.12 12.47
N GLY A 130 22.68 7.09 12.59
CA GLY A 130 21.98 6.76 13.82
C GLY A 130 20.78 7.66 14.15
N ILE A 131 20.44 8.67 13.32
CA ILE A 131 19.29 9.55 13.55
C ILE A 131 18.21 9.27 12.50
N PHE A 132 17.11 8.68 12.97
CA PHE A 132 16.00 8.29 12.11
C PHE A 132 14.87 9.30 12.15
N TYR A 133 14.22 9.45 11.02
CA TYR A 133 13.03 10.26 10.84
C TYR A 133 11.92 9.43 10.22
N LEU A 134 10.70 9.80 10.52
CA LEU A 134 9.51 9.32 9.84
C LEU A 134 8.91 10.50 9.06
N GLU A 135 8.62 10.26 7.78
CA GLU A 135 8.12 11.31 6.88
C GLU A 135 6.77 10.88 6.28
N ASP A 136 5.83 11.79 6.30
CA ASP A 136 4.56 11.64 5.61
C ASP A 136 4.29 12.90 4.74
N PRO A 137 3.24 12.94 3.90
CA PRO A 137 2.92 14.13 3.11
C PRO A 137 2.63 15.38 3.94
N THR A 138 2.43 15.26 5.23
CA THR A 138 2.12 16.39 6.14
C THR A 138 3.35 16.96 6.85
N GLY A 139 4.43 16.20 6.93
CA GLY A 139 5.66 16.64 7.57
C GLY A 139 6.62 15.51 7.92
N SER A 140 7.67 15.85 8.64
CA SER A 140 8.72 14.95 9.11
C SER A 140 8.85 15.06 10.62
N MET A 141 9.18 13.94 11.29
CA MET A 141 9.38 13.88 12.73
C MET A 141 10.54 12.95 13.07
N ARG A 142 11.40 13.39 13.96
CA ARG A 142 12.47 12.54 14.50
C ARG A 142 11.85 11.43 15.34
N ILE A 143 12.38 10.22 15.19
CA ILE A 143 11.92 9.03 15.92
C ILE A 143 13.05 8.42 16.73
N ASP A 144 12.69 7.79 17.84
CA ASP A 144 13.57 6.99 18.67
C ASP A 144 13.15 5.52 18.56
N LEU A 145 14.04 4.68 18.02
CA LEU A 145 13.81 3.24 17.80
C LEU A 145 14.42 2.37 18.89
N THR A 146 15.06 2.95 19.92
CA THR A 146 15.84 2.20 20.92
C THR A 146 15.00 1.16 21.65
N ALA A 147 13.75 1.46 21.96
CA ALA A 147 12.81 0.56 22.64
C ALA A 147 11.84 -0.15 21.70
N ALA A 148 11.99 0.04 20.37
CA ALA A 148 11.03 -0.44 19.41
C ALA A 148 11.08 -1.96 19.25
N VAL A 149 9.93 -2.61 19.33
CA VAL A 149 9.75 -4.01 18.94
C VAL A 149 9.36 -4.04 17.47
N ALA A 150 10.27 -4.53 16.63
CA ALA A 150 10.02 -4.64 15.19
C ALA A 150 9.38 -5.98 14.84
N THR A 151 8.44 -5.96 13.89
CA THR A 151 7.93 -7.20 13.27
C THR A 151 9.00 -7.86 12.42
N SER A 152 8.80 -9.13 12.03
CA SER A 152 9.70 -9.81 11.10
C SER A 152 9.74 -9.06 9.75
N GLY A 153 10.95 -8.88 9.20
CA GLY A 153 11.17 -8.21 7.93
C GLY A 153 12.43 -7.37 7.94
N MET A 154 12.73 -6.80 6.78
CA MET A 154 13.87 -5.89 6.62
C MET A 154 13.35 -4.44 6.61
N PHE A 155 13.89 -3.62 7.49
CA PHE A 155 13.61 -2.19 7.55
C PHE A 155 14.83 -1.43 7.02
N CYS A 156 14.63 -0.66 5.98
CA CYS A 156 15.66 0.18 5.38
C CYS A 156 15.10 1.58 5.08
N GLU A 157 15.96 2.49 4.70
CA GLU A 157 15.56 3.80 4.22
C GLU A 157 14.55 3.68 3.07
N ASN A 158 13.65 4.63 3.01
CA ASN A 158 12.54 4.70 2.04
C ASN A 158 11.49 3.58 2.15
N CYS A 159 11.55 2.73 3.18
CA CYS A 159 10.44 1.85 3.52
C CYS A 159 9.29 2.65 4.12
N VAL A 160 8.07 2.39 3.66
CA VAL A 160 6.87 2.87 4.34
C VAL A 160 6.56 1.90 5.49
N VAL A 161 6.49 2.44 6.70
CA VAL A 161 6.30 1.68 7.93
C VAL A 161 5.10 2.19 8.73
N LEU A 162 4.58 1.32 9.57
CA LEU A 162 3.64 1.65 10.63
C LEU A 162 4.43 1.69 11.94
N ALA A 163 4.35 2.79 12.66
CA ALA A 163 4.97 2.96 13.97
C ALA A 163 3.91 3.27 15.00
N THR A 164 3.96 2.56 16.13
CA THR A 164 3.15 2.85 17.31
C THR A 164 4.06 3.40 18.37
N GLY A 165 3.67 4.50 18.99
CA GLY A 165 4.49 5.14 20.01
C GLY A 165 3.84 6.39 20.57
N GLU A 166 4.61 7.15 21.33
CA GLU A 166 4.19 8.40 21.96
C GLU A 166 5.22 9.51 21.70
N VAL A 167 4.75 10.75 21.66
CA VAL A 167 5.65 11.91 21.58
C VAL A 167 6.19 12.21 22.97
N ARG A 168 7.52 12.18 23.11
CA ARG A 168 8.21 12.56 24.33
C ARG A 168 8.03 14.07 24.55
N LYS A 169 7.60 14.45 25.76
CA LYS A 169 7.25 15.86 26.08
C LYS A 169 8.47 16.78 26.15
N GLU A 170 9.63 16.20 26.44
CA GLU A 170 10.85 16.96 26.72
C GLU A 170 11.50 17.51 25.46
N ASP A 171 11.55 16.72 24.41
CA ASP A 171 12.27 17.02 23.17
C ASP A 171 11.42 16.91 21.90
N GLY A 172 10.18 16.46 22.04
CA GLY A 172 9.26 16.30 20.89
C GLY A 172 9.61 15.13 19.98
N ILE A 173 10.49 14.22 20.39
CA ILE A 173 10.85 13.02 19.62
C ILE A 173 9.73 11.98 19.78
N PHE A 174 9.37 11.31 18.70
CA PHE A 174 8.41 10.22 18.73
C PHE A 174 9.11 8.93 19.15
N GLU A 175 8.84 8.48 20.36
CA GLU A 175 9.37 7.23 20.91
C GLU A 175 8.54 6.05 20.42
N VAL A 176 9.16 5.21 19.60
CA VAL A 176 8.48 4.08 18.95
C VAL A 176 8.51 2.88 19.88
N SER A 177 7.35 2.35 20.21
CA SER A 177 7.20 1.10 20.96
C SER A 177 7.09 -0.12 20.06
N ALA A 178 6.44 0.03 18.89
CA ALA A 178 6.33 -1.05 17.90
C ALA A 178 6.48 -0.49 16.48
N LEU A 179 7.22 -1.24 15.65
CA LEU A 179 7.46 -0.93 14.24
C LEU A 179 7.08 -2.11 13.36
N GLY A 180 6.38 -1.85 12.28
CA GLY A 180 5.94 -2.90 11.35
C GLY A 180 5.75 -2.39 9.94
N HIS A 181 5.70 -3.32 8.99
CA HIS A 181 5.28 -3.01 7.63
C HIS A 181 3.76 -2.92 7.55
N PRO A 182 3.21 -2.09 6.64
CA PRO A 182 1.80 -2.13 6.31
C PRO A 182 1.39 -3.56 5.91
N PRO A 183 0.34 -4.14 6.49
CA PRO A 183 -0.09 -5.49 6.15
C PRO A 183 -0.45 -5.61 4.67
N ALA A 184 -0.12 -6.76 4.09
CA ALA A 184 -0.44 -7.06 2.71
C ALA A 184 -1.95 -7.23 2.53
N GLU A 185 -2.49 -6.70 1.45
CA GLU A 185 -3.87 -6.91 1.04
C GLU A 185 -3.95 -8.08 0.06
N LEU A 186 -4.97 -8.91 0.16
CA LEU A 186 -5.20 -9.99 -0.78
C LEU A 186 -5.51 -9.43 -2.17
N LYS A 187 -4.96 -10.05 -3.22
CA LYS A 187 -5.17 -9.64 -4.63
C LYS A 187 -6.66 -9.44 -4.96
N ARG A 188 -7.52 -10.33 -4.49
CA ARG A 188 -8.96 -10.23 -4.68
C ARG A 188 -9.54 -8.93 -4.12
N GLN A 189 -9.17 -8.56 -2.91
CA GLN A 189 -9.63 -7.33 -2.27
C GLN A 189 -9.14 -6.08 -3.02
N THR A 190 -7.89 -6.11 -3.50
CA THR A 190 -7.35 -5.02 -4.32
C THR A 190 -8.13 -4.89 -5.63
N LEU A 191 -8.41 -5.99 -6.33
CA LEU A 191 -9.17 -5.97 -7.58
C LEU A 191 -10.60 -5.46 -7.39
N GLU A 192 -11.28 -5.91 -6.33
CA GLU A 192 -12.60 -5.41 -5.98
C GLU A 192 -12.58 -3.91 -5.67
N ALA A 193 -11.60 -3.45 -4.91
CA ALA A 193 -11.47 -2.04 -4.53
C ALA A 193 -11.10 -1.11 -5.70
N THR A 194 -10.43 -1.64 -6.72
CA THR A 194 -10.01 -0.88 -7.92
C THR A 194 -10.93 -1.11 -9.13
N ASN A 195 -12.11 -1.73 -8.92
CA ASN A 195 -13.04 -2.10 -10.00
C ASN A 195 -12.36 -2.90 -11.12
N ALA A 196 -11.48 -3.82 -10.75
CA ALA A 196 -10.69 -4.63 -11.68
C ALA A 196 -9.97 -3.79 -12.76
N THR A 197 -9.44 -2.62 -12.38
CA THR A 197 -8.69 -1.76 -13.29
C THR A 197 -7.51 -2.53 -13.87
N ASP A 198 -7.39 -2.52 -15.20
CA ASP A 198 -6.29 -3.16 -15.91
C ASP A 198 -5.03 -2.28 -15.85
N PHE A 199 -4.16 -2.54 -14.89
CA PHE A 199 -2.89 -1.82 -14.73
C PHE A 199 -1.79 -2.27 -15.68
N ILE A 200 -1.96 -3.42 -16.32
CA ILE A 200 -0.92 -4.06 -17.15
C ILE A 200 -1.20 -3.87 -18.64
N GLY A 201 -2.47 -3.58 -19.00
CA GLY A 201 -2.87 -3.46 -20.40
C GLY A 201 -3.16 -4.81 -21.07
N ALA A 202 -3.33 -5.86 -20.28
CA ALA A 202 -3.61 -7.20 -20.80
C ALA A 202 -4.91 -7.26 -21.61
N ALA A 203 -5.87 -6.42 -21.31
CA ALA A 203 -7.15 -6.32 -22.01
C ALA A 203 -7.05 -5.65 -23.41
N GLN A 204 -5.99 -4.92 -23.68
CA GLN A 204 -5.80 -4.21 -24.96
C GLN A 204 -5.07 -5.05 -26.01
N GLY A 205 -4.38 -6.12 -25.60
CA GLY A 205 -3.53 -6.95 -26.48
C GLY A 205 -4.19 -8.19 -27.07
N GLY A 206 -5.42 -8.48 -26.79
CA GLY A 206 -6.09 -9.65 -27.32
C GLY A 206 -7.22 -10.13 -26.43
N LYS A 207 -8.17 -10.80 -27.01
CA LYS A 207 -9.36 -11.42 -26.44
C LYS A 207 -9.30 -11.63 -24.93
N HIS A 208 -10.19 -10.97 -24.20
CA HIS A 208 -10.38 -11.08 -22.77
C HIS A 208 -10.18 -12.51 -22.25
N VAL A 209 -9.04 -12.80 -21.66
CA VAL A 209 -8.97 -13.85 -20.66
C VAL A 209 -9.54 -13.25 -19.40
N ALA A 210 -10.85 -13.29 -19.27
CA ALA A 210 -11.50 -13.04 -18.00
C ALA A 210 -10.95 -14.11 -17.04
N LEU A 211 -10.05 -13.71 -16.15
CA LEU A 211 -9.59 -14.56 -15.07
C LEU A 211 -10.85 -14.98 -14.28
N ARG A 212 -11.22 -16.25 -14.45
CA ARG A 212 -12.37 -16.80 -13.72
C ARG A 212 -12.01 -16.77 -12.22
N PRO A 213 -13.00 -16.61 -11.33
CA PRO A 213 -12.75 -16.64 -9.90
C PRO A 213 -12.01 -17.90 -9.41
N ARG A 214 -12.00 -18.97 -10.18
CA ARG A 214 -11.27 -20.23 -9.91
C ARG A 214 -9.78 -20.18 -10.21
N ASP A 215 -9.32 -19.18 -10.97
CA ASP A 215 -7.91 -19.03 -11.34
C ASP A 215 -7.15 -18.15 -10.34
N LEU A 216 -7.80 -17.79 -9.23
CA LEU A 216 -7.30 -16.89 -8.19
C LEU A 216 -7.06 -17.61 -6.84
N GLU A 217 -7.23 -18.94 -6.79
CA GLU A 217 -6.87 -19.78 -5.63
C GLU A 217 -5.38 -20.29 -5.81
#